data_d03793ab19002fb55d79cbce5cc87e60
#
_entry.id   d03793ab19002fb55d79cbce5cc87e60
#
_cell.length_a   1.000
_cell.length_b   1.000
_cell.length_c   1.000
_cell.angle_alpha   90.00
_cell.angle_beta   90.00
_cell.angle_gamma   90.00
#
_symmetry.space_group_name_H-M   'P 1'
#
loop_
_entity.id
_entity.type
_entity.pdbx_description
1 polymer ?
#
loop_
_entity_poly.entity_id
_entity_poly.type
_entity_poly.pdbx_seq_one_letter_code
_entity_poly.pdbx_strand_id
1 'polypeptide(L)'
;WDLMQKAVSPYGAGGVTSFAISAVDNALWDLKGKLLGVPVYELIGGPQKEKIFCYASNTDISYRTENSIEWFLELGFKAVKLFLREGPDAGLAGINRSEELVAGTREQVGDDIEIAVDGWMSLNTDYTVRLSEALRPYRIKWLEDYMLPDDMDSYFNLRQRIPYQTLATGEHWYGIHPFALAASHGLVDIFQPDLQWVGGMTAGIKICHLAEAYGLTVIPHASTNYPYGQHLAYAMPAVMWAERSEGVSPPGVPLEEMVVLPGTPVIKDGYLKPSDAPGFGFEFDLDWVESKAI
;
A
#
# COMPACT_ATOMS: atom_id res chain seq x y z
N TRP A 1 4.89 10.67 -19.78
CA TRP A 1 4.14 9.52 -19.33
C TRP A 1 3.32 8.90 -20.46
N ASP A 2 2.43 9.63 -21.11
CA ASP A 2 1.55 9.11 -22.19
C ASP A 2 2.33 8.50 -23.37
N LEU A 3 3.48 9.07 -23.73
CA LEU A 3 4.34 8.50 -24.78
C LEU A 3 4.91 7.14 -24.38
N MET A 4 5.34 6.99 -23.14
CA MET A 4 5.83 5.71 -22.62
C MET A 4 4.72 4.65 -22.62
N GLN A 5 3.51 5.02 -22.14
CA GLN A 5 2.35 4.11 -22.18
C GLN A 5 2.02 3.64 -23.60
N LYS A 6 2.01 4.56 -24.57
CA LYS A 6 1.78 4.22 -25.98
C LYS A 6 2.87 3.32 -26.55
N ALA A 7 4.13 3.57 -26.20
CA ALA A 7 5.26 2.79 -26.70
C ALA A 7 5.22 1.32 -26.25
N VAL A 8 4.75 1.05 -25.02
CA VAL A 8 4.70 -0.31 -24.48
C VAL A 8 3.38 -1.03 -24.79
N SER A 9 2.34 -0.33 -25.23
CA SER A 9 1.01 -0.91 -25.43
C SER A 9 0.98 -2.16 -26.33
N PRO A 10 1.81 -2.28 -27.39
CA PRO A 10 1.87 -3.50 -28.19
C PRO A 10 2.46 -4.71 -27.46
N TYR A 11 3.18 -4.49 -26.37
CA TYR A 11 3.88 -5.52 -25.58
C TYR A 11 3.16 -5.85 -24.26
N GLY A 12 2.06 -5.17 -23.98
CA GLY A 12 1.35 -5.23 -22.72
C GLY A 12 1.73 -4.08 -21.78
N ALA A 13 0.72 -3.43 -21.22
CA ALA A 13 0.88 -2.25 -20.36
C ALA A 13 1.05 -2.60 -18.86
N GLY A 14 1.12 -3.90 -18.52
CA GLY A 14 1.24 -4.37 -17.13
C GLY A 14 2.59 -5.01 -16.82
N GLY A 15 2.80 -5.35 -15.55
CA GLY A 15 4.00 -6.05 -15.08
C GLY A 15 5.28 -5.23 -15.34
N VAL A 16 6.32 -5.89 -15.84
CA VAL A 16 7.67 -5.30 -16.03
C VAL A 16 7.67 -4.01 -16.86
N THR A 17 6.79 -3.89 -17.86
CA THR A 17 6.68 -2.67 -18.66
C THR A 17 6.17 -1.49 -17.83
N SER A 18 5.20 -1.73 -16.96
CA SER A 18 4.68 -0.72 -16.03
C SER A 18 5.70 -0.33 -14.96
N PHE A 19 6.49 -1.28 -14.47
CA PHE A 19 7.61 -1.01 -13.54
C PHE A 19 8.65 -0.08 -14.17
N ALA A 20 9.03 -0.35 -15.42
CA ALA A 20 9.97 0.51 -16.15
C ALA A 20 9.42 1.94 -16.33
N ILE A 21 8.13 2.08 -16.65
CA ILE A 21 7.49 3.40 -16.74
C ILE A 21 7.49 4.09 -15.38
N SER A 22 7.17 3.36 -14.31
CA SER A 22 7.17 3.91 -12.93
C SER A 22 8.53 4.46 -12.54
N ALA A 23 9.60 3.71 -12.84
CA ALA A 23 10.97 4.13 -12.52
C ALA A 23 11.34 5.43 -13.24
N VAL A 24 11.05 5.53 -14.55
CA VAL A 24 11.34 6.73 -15.33
C VAL A 24 10.46 7.91 -14.89
N ASP A 25 9.17 7.68 -14.64
CA ASP A 25 8.23 8.73 -14.23
C ASP A 25 8.61 9.30 -12.87
N ASN A 26 8.92 8.45 -11.88
CA ASN A 26 9.37 8.89 -10.56
C ASN A 26 10.68 9.69 -10.65
N ALA A 27 11.65 9.25 -11.47
CA ALA A 27 12.89 9.98 -11.70
C ALA A 27 12.65 11.37 -12.33
N LEU A 28 11.70 11.47 -13.27
CA LEU A 28 11.34 12.75 -13.91
C LEU A 28 10.65 13.71 -12.92
N TRP A 29 9.84 13.22 -11.99
CA TRP A 29 9.26 14.03 -10.93
C TRP A 29 10.33 14.54 -9.97
N ASP A 30 11.29 13.69 -9.56
CA ASP A 30 12.44 14.10 -8.75
C ASP A 30 13.25 15.19 -9.43
N LEU A 31 13.64 14.95 -10.68
CA LEU A 31 14.38 15.93 -11.50
C LEU A 31 13.64 17.27 -11.61
N LYS A 32 12.32 17.23 -11.86
CA LYS A 32 11.50 18.44 -11.95
C LYS A 32 11.50 19.23 -10.63
N GLY A 33 11.34 18.55 -9.51
CA GLY A 33 11.40 19.19 -8.20
C GLY A 33 12.77 19.82 -7.93
N LYS A 34 13.85 19.11 -8.22
CA LYS A 34 15.23 19.61 -8.08
C LYS A 34 15.51 20.82 -8.98
N LEU A 35 15.07 20.77 -10.25
CA LEU A 35 15.25 21.91 -11.17
C LEU A 35 14.47 23.17 -10.74
N LEU A 36 13.32 23.00 -10.10
CA LEU A 36 12.50 24.11 -9.61
C LEU A 36 12.84 24.53 -8.17
N GLY A 37 13.68 23.77 -7.48
CA GLY A 37 14.10 24.05 -6.10
C GLY A 37 13.00 23.80 -5.06
N VAL A 38 12.02 22.93 -5.36
CA VAL A 38 10.89 22.64 -4.48
C VAL A 38 10.69 21.12 -4.30
N PRO A 39 10.14 20.66 -3.16
CA PRO A 39 9.78 19.26 -2.98
C PRO A 39 8.63 18.87 -3.92
N VAL A 40 8.56 17.58 -4.29
CA VAL A 40 7.54 17.10 -5.26
C VAL A 40 6.12 17.33 -4.74
N TYR A 41 5.85 17.21 -3.45
CA TYR A 41 4.51 17.45 -2.92
C TYR A 41 4.01 18.87 -3.20
N GLU A 42 4.88 19.89 -3.28
CA GLU A 42 4.50 21.26 -3.68
C GLU A 42 4.09 21.35 -5.16
N LEU A 43 4.67 20.51 -6.03
CA LEU A 43 4.32 20.48 -7.46
C LEU A 43 2.94 19.91 -7.74
N ILE A 44 2.35 19.23 -6.76
CA ILE A 44 1.06 18.52 -6.89
C ILE A 44 -0.03 19.09 -5.98
N GLY A 45 0.18 20.29 -5.43
CA GLY A 45 -0.84 21.03 -4.70
C GLY A 45 -0.47 21.41 -3.27
N GLY A 46 0.70 21.01 -2.79
CA GLY A 46 1.17 21.28 -1.43
C GLY A 46 0.57 20.35 -0.37
N PRO A 47 0.98 20.51 0.90
CA PRO A 47 0.55 19.61 1.97
C PRO A 47 -0.94 19.76 2.27
N GLN A 48 -1.65 18.63 2.34
CA GLN A 48 -3.08 18.56 2.73
C GLN A 48 -3.28 18.15 4.18
N LYS A 49 -2.23 17.77 4.88
CA LYS A 49 -2.21 17.34 6.28
C LYS A 49 -0.89 17.71 6.94
N GLU A 50 -0.87 17.84 8.27
CA GLU A 50 0.36 18.14 9.01
C GLU A 50 1.35 16.98 9.01
N LYS A 51 0.82 15.75 9.10
CA LYS A 51 1.58 14.50 9.10
C LYS A 51 0.70 13.36 8.57
N ILE A 52 1.34 12.33 8.05
CA ILE A 52 0.69 11.16 7.48
C ILE A 52 0.53 10.11 8.58
N PHE A 53 -0.68 9.59 8.79
CA PHE A 53 -0.89 8.42 9.64
C PHE A 53 -0.38 7.17 8.94
N CYS A 54 0.42 6.36 9.66
CA CYS A 54 1.06 5.18 9.13
C CYS A 54 0.60 3.92 9.84
N TYR A 55 0.50 2.82 9.11
CA TYR A 55 0.25 1.51 9.68
C TYR A 55 1.37 0.53 9.34
N ALA A 56 1.55 -0.48 10.18
CA ALA A 56 2.54 -1.53 10.01
C ALA A 56 1.92 -2.72 9.27
N SER A 57 2.58 -3.16 8.21
CA SER A 57 2.17 -4.30 7.40
C SER A 57 3.08 -5.50 7.61
N ASN A 58 2.56 -6.70 7.31
CA ASN A 58 3.26 -7.98 7.42
C ASN A 58 3.84 -8.22 8.82
N THR A 59 3.06 -7.86 9.84
CA THR A 59 3.47 -7.88 11.24
C THR A 59 3.83 -9.26 11.73
N ASP A 60 3.26 -10.30 11.13
CA ASP A 60 3.47 -11.70 11.49
C ASP A 60 4.54 -12.42 10.65
N ILE A 61 4.99 -11.78 9.55
CA ILE A 61 5.97 -12.36 8.62
C ILE A 61 7.37 -11.77 8.80
N SER A 62 7.46 -10.43 8.98
CA SER A 62 8.71 -9.69 8.84
C SER A 62 9.84 -10.20 9.73
N TYR A 63 9.52 -10.68 10.93
CA TYR A 63 10.56 -11.20 11.85
C TYR A 63 10.23 -12.55 12.48
N ARG A 64 9.07 -13.15 12.20
CA ARG A 64 8.62 -14.46 12.75
C ARG A 64 8.77 -14.56 14.26
N THR A 65 8.60 -13.45 14.98
CA THR A 65 8.70 -13.39 16.42
C THR A 65 7.33 -13.17 17.03
N GLU A 66 7.07 -13.84 18.14
CA GLU A 66 5.82 -13.69 18.91
C GLU A 66 5.59 -12.25 19.38
N ASN A 67 6.63 -11.41 19.37
CA ASN A 67 6.60 -10.04 19.88
C ASN A 67 6.57 -8.96 18.78
N SER A 68 6.35 -9.33 17.51
CA SER A 68 6.37 -8.36 16.41
C SER A 68 5.28 -7.29 16.56
N ILE A 69 4.09 -7.69 16.94
CA ILE A 69 2.95 -6.77 17.12
C ILE A 69 3.21 -5.81 18.28
N GLU A 70 3.71 -6.31 19.42
CA GLU A 70 4.06 -5.47 20.59
C GLU A 70 5.11 -4.43 20.21
N TRP A 71 6.14 -4.84 19.47
CA TRP A 71 7.16 -3.93 18.97
C TRP A 71 6.59 -2.83 18.06
N PHE A 72 5.65 -3.14 17.18
CA PHE A 72 4.99 -2.14 16.35
C PHE A 72 4.14 -1.17 17.15
N LEU A 73 3.47 -1.65 18.21
CA LEU A 73 2.75 -0.77 19.13
C LEU A 73 3.71 0.15 19.91
N GLU A 74 4.89 -0.35 20.31
CA GLU A 74 5.95 0.46 20.94
C GLU A 74 6.49 1.54 19.99
N LEU A 75 6.58 1.26 18.69
CA LEU A 75 6.90 2.25 17.65
C LEU A 75 5.77 3.26 17.39
N GLY A 76 4.64 3.13 18.07
CA GLY A 76 3.51 4.05 18.02
C GLY A 76 2.48 3.77 16.92
N PHE A 77 2.56 2.66 16.20
CA PHE A 77 1.55 2.29 15.22
C PHE A 77 0.18 2.03 15.88
N LYS A 78 -0.89 2.51 15.24
CA LYS A 78 -2.28 2.35 15.66
C LYS A 78 -3.09 1.44 14.75
N ALA A 79 -2.45 0.85 13.76
CA ALA A 79 -3.04 -0.10 12.85
C ALA A 79 -1.98 -1.10 12.39
N VAL A 80 -2.41 -2.34 12.20
CA VAL A 80 -1.57 -3.46 11.77
C VAL A 80 -2.26 -4.21 10.64
N LYS A 81 -1.48 -4.77 9.72
CA LYS A 81 -1.99 -5.65 8.66
C LYS A 81 -1.36 -7.04 8.81
N LEU A 82 -2.20 -8.07 8.83
CA LEU A 82 -1.84 -9.47 8.94
C LEU A 82 -1.85 -10.10 7.55
N PHE A 83 -0.90 -10.97 7.30
CA PHE A 83 -0.86 -11.75 6.07
C PHE A 83 -1.56 -13.10 6.29
N LEU A 84 -2.54 -13.42 5.44
CA LEU A 84 -3.24 -14.70 5.47
C LEU A 84 -2.41 -15.76 4.75
N ARG A 85 -2.07 -16.82 5.46
CA ARG A 85 -1.25 -17.93 4.92
C ARG A 85 -2.08 -19.06 4.33
N GLU A 86 -3.39 -19.01 4.55
CA GLU A 86 -4.32 -20.06 4.20
C GLU A 86 -5.15 -19.66 2.98
N GLY A 87 -5.36 -20.59 2.09
CA GLY A 87 -6.14 -20.40 0.87
C GLY A 87 -7.24 -21.46 0.70
N PRO A 88 -7.92 -21.47 -0.46
CA PRO A 88 -9.04 -22.38 -0.73
C PRO A 88 -8.72 -23.86 -0.55
N ASP A 89 -7.49 -24.27 -0.81
CA ASP A 89 -7.04 -25.66 -0.68
C ASP A 89 -7.09 -26.16 0.78
N ALA A 90 -6.95 -25.26 1.74
CA ALA A 90 -7.02 -25.58 3.17
C ALA A 90 -8.48 -25.73 3.68
N GLY A 91 -9.48 -25.35 2.89
CA GLY A 91 -10.89 -25.49 3.21
C GLY A 91 -11.29 -24.85 4.54
N LEU A 92 -12.20 -25.49 5.29
CA LEU A 92 -12.67 -24.98 6.57
C LEU A 92 -11.55 -24.87 7.61
N ALA A 93 -10.61 -25.80 7.60
CA ALA A 93 -9.49 -25.75 8.53
C ALA A 93 -8.60 -24.51 8.31
N GLY A 94 -8.42 -24.06 7.07
CA GLY A 94 -7.72 -22.82 6.77
C GLY A 94 -8.47 -21.57 7.25
N ILE A 95 -9.81 -21.56 7.10
CA ILE A 95 -10.65 -20.47 7.62
C ILE A 95 -10.51 -20.40 9.16
N ASN A 96 -10.58 -21.52 9.85
CA ASN A 96 -10.44 -21.55 11.31
C ASN A 96 -9.08 -21.05 11.77
N ARG A 97 -7.97 -21.43 11.10
CA ARG A 97 -6.63 -20.91 11.44
C ARG A 97 -6.49 -19.41 11.16
N SER A 98 -7.09 -18.91 10.08
CA SER A 98 -7.13 -17.47 9.81
C SER A 98 -7.95 -16.70 10.85
N GLU A 99 -9.07 -17.27 11.28
CA GLU A 99 -9.89 -16.72 12.36
C GLU A 99 -9.12 -16.71 13.70
N GLU A 100 -8.45 -17.81 14.05
CA GLU A 100 -7.60 -17.89 15.26
C GLU A 100 -6.48 -16.83 15.25
N LEU A 101 -5.83 -16.61 14.11
CA LEU A 101 -4.82 -15.55 13.95
C LEU A 101 -5.40 -14.17 14.25
N VAL A 102 -6.53 -13.84 13.63
CA VAL A 102 -7.17 -12.52 13.78
C VAL A 102 -7.74 -12.34 15.19
N ALA A 103 -8.35 -13.38 15.75
CA ALA A 103 -8.87 -13.39 17.11
C ALA A 103 -7.77 -13.15 18.14
N GLY A 104 -6.66 -13.90 18.05
CA GLY A 104 -5.51 -13.75 18.93
C GLY A 104 -4.87 -12.36 18.82
N THR A 105 -4.74 -11.84 17.58
CA THR A 105 -4.28 -10.47 17.39
C THR A 105 -5.22 -9.44 18.03
N ARG A 106 -6.54 -9.59 17.86
CA ARG A 106 -7.52 -8.68 18.45
C ARG A 106 -7.48 -8.72 19.98
N GLU A 107 -7.28 -9.88 20.57
CA GLU A 107 -7.11 -10.03 22.02
C GLU A 107 -5.83 -9.32 22.51
N GLN A 108 -4.73 -9.45 21.76
CA GLN A 108 -3.44 -8.85 22.07
C GLN A 108 -3.45 -7.32 21.95
N VAL A 109 -4.04 -6.76 20.88
CA VAL A 109 -3.98 -5.31 20.62
C VAL A 109 -5.14 -4.52 21.23
N GLY A 110 -6.21 -5.18 21.67
CA GLY A 110 -7.43 -4.53 22.18
C GLY A 110 -8.27 -3.90 21.07
N ASP A 111 -9.26 -3.10 21.46
CA ASP A 111 -10.28 -2.55 20.57
C ASP A 111 -9.87 -1.27 19.84
N ASP A 112 -8.85 -0.57 20.33
CA ASP A 112 -8.42 0.74 19.80
C ASP A 112 -7.44 0.66 18.64
N ILE A 113 -6.91 -0.53 18.34
CA ILE A 113 -5.99 -0.76 17.23
C ILE A 113 -6.75 -1.35 16.04
N GLU A 114 -6.57 -0.75 14.88
CA GLU A 114 -7.15 -1.27 13.64
C GLU A 114 -6.39 -2.50 13.14
N ILE A 115 -7.12 -3.51 12.69
CA ILE A 115 -6.55 -4.73 12.08
C ILE A 115 -7.05 -4.83 10.65
N ALA A 116 -6.14 -4.92 9.69
CA ALA A 116 -6.41 -5.31 8.32
C ALA A 116 -5.88 -6.72 8.05
N VAL A 117 -6.40 -7.36 7.02
CA VAL A 117 -5.92 -8.69 6.59
C VAL A 117 -5.66 -8.69 5.09
N ASP A 118 -4.63 -9.38 4.67
CA ASP A 118 -4.13 -9.42 3.30
C ASP A 118 -4.10 -10.86 2.78
N GLY A 119 -4.78 -11.11 1.67
CA GLY A 119 -4.87 -12.41 1.02
C GLY A 119 -3.86 -12.62 -0.11
N TRP A 120 -3.17 -11.56 -0.54
CA TRP A 120 -2.16 -11.57 -1.61
C TRP A 120 -2.52 -12.45 -2.81
N MET A 121 -3.68 -12.19 -3.39
CA MET A 121 -4.25 -12.87 -4.58
C MET A 121 -4.51 -14.37 -4.42
N SER A 122 -4.46 -14.92 -3.20
CA SER A 122 -4.50 -16.36 -2.98
C SER A 122 -5.90 -16.95 -2.81
N LEU A 123 -6.94 -16.11 -2.74
CA LEU A 123 -8.28 -16.54 -2.42
C LEU A 123 -9.15 -16.71 -3.68
N ASN A 124 -10.31 -17.32 -3.52
CA ASN A 124 -11.40 -17.34 -4.51
C ASN A 124 -12.69 -16.81 -3.89
N THR A 125 -13.69 -16.54 -4.72
CA THR A 125 -14.94 -15.92 -4.28
C THR A 125 -15.62 -16.69 -3.13
N ASP A 126 -15.72 -18.01 -3.19
CA ASP A 126 -16.41 -18.78 -2.14
C ASP A 126 -15.64 -18.76 -0.82
N TYR A 127 -14.35 -18.99 -0.88
CA TYR A 127 -13.50 -18.95 0.31
C TYR A 127 -13.49 -17.55 0.95
N THR A 128 -13.41 -16.50 0.15
CA THR A 128 -13.42 -15.11 0.63
C THR A 128 -14.73 -14.75 1.32
N VAL A 129 -15.88 -15.19 0.80
CA VAL A 129 -17.19 -14.98 1.46
C VAL A 129 -17.19 -15.63 2.84
N ARG A 130 -16.83 -16.92 2.92
CA ARG A 130 -16.82 -17.67 4.20
C ARG A 130 -15.81 -17.09 5.19
N LEU A 131 -14.64 -16.69 4.72
CA LEU A 131 -13.63 -16.04 5.54
C LEU A 131 -14.13 -14.70 6.07
N SER A 132 -14.71 -13.87 5.21
CA SER A 132 -15.28 -12.57 5.63
C SER A 132 -16.37 -12.73 6.71
N GLU A 133 -17.20 -13.76 6.61
CA GLU A 133 -18.21 -14.08 7.63
C GLU A 133 -17.55 -14.50 8.96
N ALA A 134 -16.53 -15.37 8.92
CA ALA A 134 -15.79 -15.80 10.10
C ALA A 134 -15.07 -14.64 10.79
N LEU A 135 -14.47 -13.72 10.02
CA LEU A 135 -13.73 -12.59 10.55
C LEU A 135 -14.61 -11.42 11.03
N ARG A 136 -15.91 -11.42 10.71
CA ARG A 136 -16.82 -10.32 11.04
C ARG A 136 -16.86 -9.93 12.52
N PRO A 137 -16.82 -10.86 13.51
CA PRO A 137 -16.81 -10.50 14.93
C PRO A 137 -15.60 -9.67 15.37
N TYR A 138 -14.49 -9.79 14.64
CA TYR A 138 -13.22 -9.14 15.02
C TYR A 138 -13.06 -7.75 14.43
N ARG A 139 -14.04 -7.26 13.64
CA ARG A 139 -14.10 -5.89 13.12
C ARG A 139 -12.81 -5.50 12.37
N ILE A 140 -12.41 -6.35 11.41
CA ILE A 140 -11.27 -6.02 10.55
C ILE A 140 -11.56 -4.75 9.76
N LYS A 141 -10.54 -3.91 9.59
CA LYS A 141 -10.64 -2.62 8.87
C LYS A 141 -10.91 -2.82 7.40
N TRP A 142 -10.17 -3.74 6.76
CA TRP A 142 -10.40 -4.17 5.39
C TRP A 142 -9.85 -5.59 5.15
N LEU A 143 -10.35 -6.22 4.09
CA LEU A 143 -9.78 -7.40 3.47
C LEU A 143 -9.10 -6.96 2.18
N GLU A 144 -7.79 -7.28 2.04
CA GLU A 144 -6.92 -6.81 0.99
C GLU A 144 -6.57 -7.91 0.00
N ASP A 145 -6.42 -7.53 -1.26
CA ASP A 145 -5.80 -8.27 -2.37
C ASP A 145 -6.22 -9.74 -2.46
N TYR A 146 -7.51 -9.98 -2.34
CA TYR A 146 -8.15 -11.29 -2.15
C TYR A 146 -8.29 -12.10 -3.44
N MET A 147 -8.28 -11.46 -4.64
CA MET A 147 -8.45 -12.07 -5.95
C MET A 147 -7.28 -11.79 -6.87
N LEU A 148 -7.13 -12.63 -7.91
CA LEU A 148 -6.21 -12.32 -9.01
C LEU A 148 -6.60 -10.98 -9.68
N PRO A 149 -5.63 -10.12 -10.02
CA PRO A 149 -5.88 -8.75 -10.48
C PRO A 149 -6.66 -8.68 -11.80
N ASP A 150 -6.59 -9.71 -12.64
CA ASP A 150 -7.25 -9.77 -13.94
C ASP A 150 -8.65 -10.40 -13.89
N ASP A 151 -9.05 -10.99 -12.75
CA ASP A 151 -10.35 -11.66 -12.58
C ASP A 151 -11.46 -10.70 -12.14
N MET A 152 -11.77 -9.71 -12.96
CA MET A 152 -12.78 -8.69 -12.64
C MET A 152 -14.17 -9.28 -12.39
N ASP A 153 -14.54 -10.39 -13.04
CA ASP A 153 -15.84 -11.07 -12.82
C ASP A 153 -15.96 -11.55 -11.38
N SER A 154 -14.90 -12.05 -10.78
CA SER A 154 -14.86 -12.44 -9.37
C SER A 154 -15.01 -11.23 -8.44
N TYR A 155 -14.43 -10.07 -8.76
CA TYR A 155 -14.66 -8.84 -8.00
C TYR A 155 -16.14 -8.43 -8.02
N PHE A 156 -16.80 -8.44 -9.18
CA PHE A 156 -18.22 -8.17 -9.29
C PHE A 156 -19.07 -9.14 -8.46
N ASN A 157 -18.79 -10.43 -8.57
CA ASN A 157 -19.53 -11.47 -7.84
C ASN A 157 -19.33 -11.33 -6.32
N LEU A 158 -18.10 -11.12 -5.88
CA LEU A 158 -17.77 -10.99 -4.45
C LEU A 158 -18.47 -9.79 -3.83
N ARG A 159 -18.41 -8.61 -4.45
CA ARG A 159 -19.04 -7.38 -3.93
C ARG A 159 -20.54 -7.57 -3.67
N GLN A 160 -21.24 -8.32 -4.52
CA GLN A 160 -22.66 -8.60 -4.33
C GLN A 160 -22.92 -9.51 -3.12
N ARG A 161 -21.99 -10.42 -2.81
CA ARG A 161 -22.13 -11.41 -1.74
C ARG A 161 -21.73 -10.88 -0.36
N ILE A 162 -20.77 -9.96 -0.28
CA ILE A 162 -20.28 -9.37 0.98
C ILE A 162 -20.29 -7.83 0.94
N PRO A 163 -21.46 -7.19 0.71
CA PRO A 163 -21.56 -5.73 0.58
C PRO A 163 -21.18 -4.98 1.87
N TYR A 164 -21.14 -5.65 3.00
CA TYR A 164 -20.79 -5.09 4.31
C TYR A 164 -19.28 -5.03 4.57
N GLN A 165 -18.48 -5.80 3.81
CA GLN A 165 -17.05 -5.89 4.02
C GLN A 165 -16.33 -4.76 3.30
N THR A 166 -15.48 -4.01 4.01
CA THR A 166 -14.54 -3.08 3.39
C THR A 166 -13.49 -3.86 2.61
N LEU A 167 -13.42 -3.61 1.32
CA LEU A 167 -12.53 -4.28 0.38
C LEU A 167 -11.44 -3.31 -0.11
N ALA A 168 -10.19 -3.76 -0.11
CA ALA A 168 -9.04 -3.02 -0.56
C ALA A 168 -8.23 -3.83 -1.57
N THR A 169 -7.74 -3.21 -2.63
CA THR A 169 -6.84 -3.84 -3.59
C THR A 169 -6.26 -2.80 -4.55
N GLY A 170 -5.32 -3.22 -5.38
CA GLY A 170 -4.80 -2.40 -6.46
C GLY A 170 -3.28 -2.36 -6.55
N GLU A 171 -2.55 -2.98 -5.66
CA GLU A 171 -1.09 -3.05 -5.74
C GLU A 171 -0.64 -3.76 -7.02
N HIS A 172 -1.38 -4.81 -7.44
CA HIS A 172 -1.15 -5.55 -8.67
C HIS A 172 -1.96 -5.05 -9.89
N TRP A 173 -2.61 -3.89 -9.77
CA TRP A 173 -3.27 -3.23 -10.90
C TRP A 173 -2.34 -2.24 -11.58
N TYR A 174 -2.28 -2.29 -12.90
CA TYR A 174 -1.37 -1.46 -13.69
C TYR A 174 -2.12 -0.40 -14.50
N GLY A 175 -1.57 0.82 -14.53
CA GLY A 175 -2.22 1.97 -15.15
C GLY A 175 -3.49 2.39 -14.44
N ILE A 176 -4.34 3.17 -15.13
CA ILE A 176 -5.55 3.77 -14.53
C ILE A 176 -6.84 2.96 -14.79
N HIS A 177 -6.85 2.13 -15.81
CA HIS A 177 -8.08 1.48 -16.28
C HIS A 177 -8.74 0.52 -15.26
N PRO A 178 -8.01 -0.36 -14.55
CA PRO A 178 -8.61 -1.23 -13.54
C PRO A 178 -9.28 -0.42 -12.41
N PHE A 179 -8.64 0.67 -11.98
CA PHE A 179 -9.19 1.56 -10.96
C PHE A 179 -10.45 2.27 -11.44
N ALA A 180 -10.47 2.74 -12.70
CA ALA A 180 -11.64 3.39 -13.27
C ALA A 180 -12.84 2.42 -13.37
N LEU A 181 -12.58 1.17 -13.78
CA LEU A 181 -13.60 0.12 -13.82
C LEU A 181 -14.14 -0.16 -12.41
N ALA A 182 -13.24 -0.38 -11.46
CA ALA A 182 -13.62 -0.65 -10.07
C ALA A 182 -14.41 0.50 -9.44
N ALA A 183 -14.00 1.76 -9.66
CA ALA A 183 -14.73 2.93 -9.18
C ALA A 183 -16.14 3.02 -9.77
N SER A 184 -16.26 2.87 -11.09
CA SER A 184 -17.56 3.01 -11.78
C SER A 184 -18.59 1.96 -11.37
N HIS A 185 -18.16 0.85 -10.82
CA HIS A 185 -19.03 -0.26 -10.39
C HIS A 185 -19.03 -0.49 -8.87
N GLY A 186 -18.31 0.33 -8.09
CA GLY A 186 -18.25 0.20 -6.63
C GLY A 186 -17.66 -1.13 -6.16
N LEU A 187 -16.67 -1.67 -6.88
CA LEU A 187 -16.14 -3.01 -6.60
C LEU A 187 -15.31 -3.06 -5.31
N VAL A 188 -14.62 -1.96 -4.98
CA VAL A 188 -13.76 -1.84 -3.81
C VAL A 188 -13.98 -0.49 -3.13
N ASP A 189 -13.56 -0.36 -1.88
CA ASP A 189 -13.70 0.85 -1.07
C ASP A 189 -12.38 1.61 -0.96
N ILE A 190 -11.25 0.89 -1.08
CA ILE A 190 -9.90 1.42 -0.91
C ILE A 190 -9.04 1.01 -2.11
N PHE A 191 -8.44 1.98 -2.77
CA PHE A 191 -7.44 1.77 -3.81
C PHE A 191 -6.04 1.74 -3.22
N GLN A 192 -5.24 0.74 -3.61
CA GLN A 192 -3.88 0.54 -3.10
C GLN A 192 -2.82 0.49 -4.21
N PRO A 193 -2.72 1.55 -5.05
CA PRO A 193 -1.72 1.56 -6.11
C PRO A 193 -0.31 1.53 -5.54
N ASP A 194 0.58 0.73 -6.13
CA ASP A 194 2.02 0.80 -5.86
C ASP A 194 2.69 1.74 -6.85
N LEU A 195 3.34 2.79 -6.38
CA LEU A 195 3.97 3.81 -7.23
C LEU A 195 5.23 3.34 -7.95
N GLN A 196 5.75 2.16 -7.59
CA GLN A 196 6.83 1.51 -8.35
C GLN A 196 6.28 0.65 -9.48
N TRP A 197 4.98 0.28 -9.42
CA TRP A 197 4.39 -0.72 -10.31
C TRP A 197 3.31 -0.16 -11.23
N VAL A 198 2.51 0.77 -10.73
CA VAL A 198 1.27 1.25 -11.40
C VAL A 198 1.51 2.18 -12.60
N GLY A 199 2.72 2.69 -12.77
CA GLY A 199 3.07 3.71 -13.77
C GLY A 199 3.58 5.01 -13.15
N GLY A 200 4.06 4.96 -11.89
CA GLY A 200 4.73 6.06 -11.20
C GLY A 200 3.81 7.08 -10.57
N MET A 201 4.40 8.19 -10.18
CA MET A 201 3.74 9.32 -9.53
C MET A 201 2.58 9.89 -10.36
N THR A 202 2.77 10.00 -11.68
CA THR A 202 1.73 10.49 -12.60
C THR A 202 0.48 9.62 -12.58
N ALA A 203 0.63 8.29 -12.55
CA ALA A 203 -0.50 7.38 -12.41
C ALA A 203 -1.15 7.50 -11.03
N GLY A 204 -0.35 7.54 -9.96
CA GLY A 204 -0.83 7.71 -8.59
C GLY A 204 -1.69 8.96 -8.40
N ILE A 205 -1.27 10.11 -8.94
CA ILE A 205 -2.04 11.36 -8.92
C ILE A 205 -3.40 11.20 -9.62
N LYS A 206 -3.41 10.61 -10.83
CA LYS A 206 -4.64 10.36 -11.59
C LYS A 206 -5.61 9.43 -10.83
N ILE A 207 -5.07 8.40 -10.16
CA ILE A 207 -5.87 7.47 -9.35
C ILE A 207 -6.44 8.18 -8.12
N CYS A 208 -5.69 9.06 -7.45
CA CYS A 208 -6.20 9.86 -6.34
C CYS A 208 -7.37 10.76 -6.78
N HIS A 209 -7.24 11.48 -7.89
CA HIS A 209 -8.34 12.31 -8.42
C HIS A 209 -9.55 11.47 -8.83
N LEU A 210 -9.33 10.28 -9.39
CA LEU A 210 -10.42 9.35 -9.69
C LEU A 210 -11.12 8.91 -8.39
N ALA A 211 -10.37 8.53 -7.37
CA ALA A 211 -10.92 8.15 -6.08
C ALA A 211 -11.76 9.28 -5.44
N GLU A 212 -11.27 10.51 -5.46
CA GLU A 212 -12.00 11.69 -5.00
C GLU A 212 -13.34 11.85 -5.72
N ALA A 213 -13.38 11.69 -7.05
CA ALA A 213 -14.59 11.82 -7.84
C ALA A 213 -15.68 10.79 -7.49
N TYR A 214 -15.28 9.63 -6.95
CA TYR A 214 -16.20 8.56 -6.54
C TYR A 214 -16.35 8.42 -5.01
N GLY A 215 -15.72 9.29 -4.22
CA GLY A 215 -15.76 9.23 -2.75
C GLY A 215 -15.03 8.02 -2.16
N LEU A 216 -14.01 7.51 -2.87
CA LEU A 216 -13.18 6.38 -2.45
C LEU A 216 -11.93 6.86 -1.70
N THR A 217 -11.37 5.97 -0.91
CA THR A 217 -10.09 6.18 -0.20
C THR A 217 -8.93 5.59 -1.00
N VAL A 218 -7.77 6.23 -0.91
CA VAL A 218 -6.50 5.69 -1.43
C VAL A 218 -5.55 5.45 -0.27
N ILE A 219 -4.94 4.27 -0.24
CA ILE A 219 -3.88 3.89 0.69
C ILE A 219 -2.79 3.21 -0.13
N PRO A 220 -1.83 3.95 -0.69
CA PRO A 220 -0.88 3.37 -1.63
C PRO A 220 -0.04 2.28 -0.96
N HIS A 221 0.14 1.15 -1.65
CA HIS A 221 1.00 0.04 -1.21
C HIS A 221 2.43 0.53 -0.95
N ALA A 222 3.05 0.06 0.12
CA ALA A 222 4.42 0.39 0.53
C ALA A 222 4.75 1.90 0.57
N SER A 223 3.74 2.76 0.72
CA SER A 223 3.84 4.21 0.47
C SER A 223 4.81 4.95 1.37
N THR A 224 5.14 4.43 2.56
CA THR A 224 6.13 5.06 3.44
C THR A 224 7.53 4.50 3.30
N ASN A 225 7.70 3.39 2.57
CA ASN A 225 9.01 2.80 2.34
C ASN A 225 9.86 3.65 1.39
N TYR A 226 9.20 4.43 0.50
CA TYR A 226 9.85 5.18 -0.54
C TYR A 226 9.35 6.63 -0.58
N PRO A 227 10.22 7.60 -0.93
CA PRO A 227 9.88 9.01 -0.84
C PRO A 227 8.75 9.45 -1.79
N TYR A 228 8.60 8.84 -2.97
CA TYR A 228 7.51 9.17 -3.88
C TYR A 228 6.14 8.82 -3.29
N GLY A 229 6.00 7.70 -2.60
CA GLY A 229 4.77 7.37 -1.86
C GLY A 229 4.49 8.33 -0.71
N GLN A 230 5.54 8.75 0.01
CA GLN A 230 5.44 9.74 1.08
C GLN A 230 4.93 11.09 0.56
N HIS A 231 5.49 11.59 -0.55
CA HIS A 231 5.06 12.85 -1.16
C HIS A 231 3.63 12.79 -1.70
N LEU A 232 3.23 11.69 -2.35
CA LEU A 232 1.85 11.49 -2.78
C LEU A 232 0.89 11.50 -1.58
N ALA A 233 1.19 10.72 -0.55
CA ALA A 233 0.35 10.61 0.63
C ALA A 233 0.19 11.94 1.37
N TYR A 234 1.22 12.77 1.39
CA TYR A 234 1.20 14.09 2.04
C TYR A 234 0.34 15.12 1.32
N ALA A 235 0.35 15.08 -0.02
CA ALA A 235 -0.31 16.08 -0.86
C ALA A 235 -1.71 15.70 -1.35
N MET A 236 -2.07 14.40 -1.39
CA MET A 236 -3.37 14.00 -1.93
C MET A 236 -4.43 13.87 -0.84
N PRO A 237 -5.57 14.59 -0.94
CA PRO A 237 -6.67 14.50 0.04
C PRO A 237 -7.24 13.09 0.17
N ALA A 238 -7.38 12.35 -0.94
CA ALA A 238 -7.91 10.99 -0.95
C ALA A 238 -7.06 9.99 -0.17
N VAL A 239 -5.77 10.28 0.08
CA VAL A 239 -4.87 9.39 0.82
C VAL A 239 -5.06 9.60 2.32
N MET A 240 -5.75 8.66 2.96
CA MET A 240 -6.06 8.73 4.39
C MET A 240 -4.93 8.19 5.26
N TRP A 241 -4.32 7.09 4.85
CA TRP A 241 -3.27 6.37 5.56
C TRP A 241 -2.12 6.05 4.62
N ALA A 242 -0.96 5.68 5.20
CA ALA A 242 0.18 5.23 4.44
C ALA A 242 0.77 3.94 5.05
N GLU A 243 1.19 3.06 4.20
CA GLU A 243 1.68 1.74 4.55
C GLU A 243 3.19 1.74 4.82
N ARG A 244 3.60 1.13 5.94
CA ARG A 244 4.95 0.64 6.13
C ARG A 244 4.95 -0.86 5.94
N SER A 245 5.34 -1.32 4.74
CA SER A 245 5.64 -2.71 4.45
C SER A 245 7.14 -2.92 4.53
N GLU A 246 7.62 -4.12 4.57
CA GLU A 246 9.01 -4.57 4.65
C GLU A 246 10.02 -3.61 5.30
N GLY A 247 11.01 -4.09 5.97
CA GLY A 247 12.02 -3.24 6.61
C GLY A 247 11.53 -2.46 7.83
N VAL A 248 10.39 -2.84 8.43
CA VAL A 248 10.17 -2.52 9.85
C VAL A 248 11.30 -3.17 10.62
N SER A 249 11.93 -2.41 11.49
CA SER A 249 13.10 -2.87 12.23
C SER A 249 12.80 -4.11 13.08
N PRO A 250 13.79 -4.98 13.32
CA PRO A 250 13.67 -6.02 14.33
C PRO A 250 13.35 -5.43 15.70
N PRO A 251 12.68 -6.18 16.60
CA PRO A 251 12.41 -5.70 17.94
C PRO A 251 13.66 -5.16 18.63
N GLY A 252 13.57 -3.94 19.17
CA GLY A 252 14.68 -3.25 19.83
C GLY A 252 15.61 -2.47 18.90
N VAL A 253 15.43 -2.50 17.58
CA VAL A 253 16.24 -1.73 16.62
C VAL A 253 15.43 -0.51 16.16
N PRO A 254 15.94 0.73 16.32
CA PRO A 254 15.26 1.92 15.85
C PRO A 254 14.99 1.90 14.33
N LEU A 255 13.86 2.46 13.89
CA LEU A 255 13.50 2.52 12.46
C LEU A 255 14.54 3.29 11.64
N GLU A 256 15.23 4.25 12.23
CA GLU A 256 16.29 5.02 11.62
C GLU A 256 17.46 4.18 11.12
N GLU A 257 17.69 3.01 11.72
CA GLU A 257 18.74 2.07 11.30
C GLU A 257 18.33 1.23 10.08
N MET A 258 17.05 1.27 9.69
CA MET A 258 16.48 0.53 8.57
C MET A 258 16.23 1.41 7.34
N VAL A 259 16.84 2.59 7.26
CA VAL A 259 16.70 3.49 6.11
C VAL A 259 17.41 2.90 4.90
N VAL A 260 16.66 2.66 3.83
CA VAL A 260 17.19 2.09 2.57
C VAL A 260 17.82 3.17 1.69
N LEU A 261 17.22 4.36 1.66
CA LEU A 261 17.72 5.50 0.88
C LEU A 261 18.11 6.64 1.83
N PRO A 262 19.37 7.11 1.78
CA PRO A 262 19.82 8.23 2.60
C PRO A 262 18.95 9.48 2.41
N GLY A 263 18.61 10.16 3.52
CA GLY A 263 17.74 11.33 3.51
C GLY A 263 16.24 11.06 3.51
N THR A 264 15.81 9.79 3.40
CA THR A 264 14.40 9.44 3.49
C THR A 264 13.90 9.53 4.95
N PRO A 265 12.86 10.32 5.23
CA PRO A 265 12.29 10.40 6.57
C PRO A 265 11.74 9.06 7.06
N VAL A 266 11.83 8.83 8.36
CA VAL A 266 11.27 7.64 9.04
C VAL A 266 10.03 7.99 9.83
N ILE A 267 9.20 6.96 10.06
CA ILE A 267 8.00 7.06 10.89
C ILE A 267 8.40 7.28 12.35
N LYS A 268 7.72 8.21 13.00
CA LYS A 268 7.83 8.50 14.45
C LYS A 268 6.45 8.50 15.08
N ASP A 269 6.30 7.74 16.16
CA ASP A 269 5.01 7.63 16.88
C ASP A 269 3.83 7.31 15.94
N GLY A 270 4.03 6.43 14.96
CA GLY A 270 3.01 6.04 13.98
C GLY A 270 2.71 7.08 12.91
N TYR A 271 3.51 8.16 12.79
CA TYR A 271 3.32 9.22 11.80
C TYR A 271 4.60 9.53 11.02
N LEU A 272 4.41 10.10 9.82
CA LEU A 272 5.50 10.53 8.95
C LEU A 272 5.22 11.91 8.35
N LYS A 273 6.28 12.69 8.17
CA LYS A 273 6.31 13.88 7.31
C LYS A 273 7.41 13.67 6.26
N PRO A 274 7.13 13.85 4.95
CA PRO A 274 8.17 13.74 3.92
C PRO A 274 9.22 14.84 4.05
N SER A 275 10.33 14.67 3.35
CA SER A 275 11.40 15.68 3.28
C SER A 275 10.91 16.96 2.60
N ASP A 276 11.31 18.12 3.14
CA ASP A 276 11.07 19.44 2.54
C ASP A 276 12.18 19.83 1.51
N ALA A 277 13.18 18.97 1.29
CA ALA A 277 14.24 19.20 0.32
C ALA A 277 13.71 19.05 -1.14
N PRO A 278 14.37 19.72 -2.12
CA PRO A 278 13.95 19.66 -3.52
C PRO A 278 13.87 18.23 -4.08
N GLY A 279 12.93 18.01 -4.99
CA GLY A 279 12.65 16.68 -5.52
C GLY A 279 11.92 15.83 -4.50
N PHE A 280 12.30 14.58 -4.37
CA PHE A 280 11.85 13.68 -3.32
C PHE A 280 12.68 13.77 -2.03
N GLY A 281 13.64 14.69 -1.97
CA GLY A 281 14.40 14.98 -0.77
C GLY A 281 15.54 14.01 -0.45
N PHE A 282 15.98 13.21 -1.40
CA PHE A 282 17.16 12.38 -1.26
C PHE A 282 18.23 12.74 -2.31
N GLU A 283 19.47 12.49 -1.97
CA GLU A 283 20.60 12.60 -2.89
C GLU A 283 21.22 11.23 -3.09
N PHE A 284 21.54 10.91 -4.34
CA PHE A 284 22.26 9.70 -4.65
C PHE A 284 23.75 9.89 -4.36
N ASP A 285 24.27 9.12 -3.45
CA ASP A 285 25.69 8.85 -3.34
C ASP A 285 26.09 7.89 -4.48
N LEU A 286 26.87 8.38 -5.44
CA LEU A 286 27.28 7.58 -6.60
C LEU A 286 28.12 6.38 -6.18
N ASP A 287 28.97 6.52 -5.17
CA ASP A 287 29.78 5.41 -4.65
C ASP A 287 28.87 4.33 -4.02
N TRP A 288 27.81 4.76 -3.33
CA TRP A 288 26.80 3.84 -2.81
C TRP A 288 26.04 3.12 -3.96
N VAL A 289 25.64 3.84 -5.00
CA VAL A 289 24.96 3.28 -6.18
C VAL A 289 25.87 2.26 -6.86
N GLU A 290 27.13 2.59 -7.11
CA GLU A 290 28.11 1.69 -7.72
C GLU A 290 28.33 0.44 -6.85
N SER A 291 28.37 0.59 -5.52
CA SER A 291 28.50 -0.54 -4.59
C SER A 291 27.32 -1.51 -4.61
N LYS A 292 26.16 -1.11 -5.16
CA LYS A 292 24.95 -1.90 -5.31
C LYS A 292 24.71 -2.37 -6.76
N ALA A 293 25.51 -1.90 -7.71
CA ALA A 293 25.45 -2.38 -9.08
C ALA A 293 25.91 -3.85 -9.14
N ILE A 294 25.13 -4.69 -9.83
CA ILE A 294 25.39 -6.12 -10.03
C ILE A 294 26.30 -6.30 -11.23
#